data_1545d7b96274144183f4683ccea0c5c5
#
_entry.id   1545d7b96274144183f4683ccea0c5c5
#
_cell.length_a   1.000
_cell.length_b   1.000
_cell.length_c   1.000
_cell.angle_alpha   90.00
_cell.angle_beta   90.00
_cell.angle_gamma   90.00
#
_symmetry.space_group_name_H-M   'P 1'
#
loop_
_entity.id
_entity.type
_entity.pdbx_description
1 polymer ?
#
loop_
_entity_poly.entity_id
_entity_poly.type
_entity_poly.pdbx_seq_one_letter_code
_entity_poly.pdbx_strand_id
1 'polypeptide(L)'
;MKVLVATDKPFAQIAIDGIRQELDGVDYHLALLERYTDKQQLLEAVADADAIIVRSDNIDEEVIKAGKKLKIIVRAGAGYDNIDLEAATRAGICVMNTPGQNANAVAELVFGLLVYAVRNFYHGTSGSELKGKKLGIHAYGNVGKNVARIARGFGMELLAYDTYSRAEVINADGIDP
;
A
#
# COMPACT_ATOMS: atom_id res chain seq x y z
N MET A 1 4.63 -21.39 -16.49
CA MET A 1 5.12 -20.01 -16.21
C MET A 1 5.45 -19.88 -14.73
N LYS A 2 6.43 -19.03 -14.34
CA LYS A 2 6.88 -18.87 -12.93
C LYS A 2 6.39 -17.52 -12.37
N VAL A 3 5.62 -17.56 -11.29
CA VAL A 3 5.27 -16.39 -10.47
C VAL A 3 6.14 -16.41 -9.22
N LEU A 4 6.97 -15.40 -9.05
CA LEU A 4 7.85 -15.23 -7.89
C LEU A 4 7.17 -14.28 -6.88
N VAL A 5 6.96 -14.70 -5.66
CA VAL A 5 6.71 -13.78 -4.53
C VAL A 5 8.05 -13.53 -3.86
N ALA A 6 8.53 -12.28 -3.93
CA ALA A 6 9.78 -11.88 -3.31
C ALA A 6 9.53 -10.80 -2.25
N THR A 7 9.93 -11.07 -1.01
CA THR A 7 9.80 -10.11 0.09
C THR A 7 10.76 -10.40 1.24
N ASP A 8 11.45 -9.37 1.72
CA ASP A 8 12.28 -9.44 2.93
C ASP A 8 11.41 -9.70 4.17
N LYS A 9 10.19 -9.14 4.20
CA LYS A 9 9.18 -9.33 5.26
C LYS A 9 8.06 -10.24 4.77
N PRO A 10 8.01 -11.50 5.20
CA PRO A 10 7.04 -12.48 4.72
C PRO A 10 5.61 -11.99 4.72
N PHE A 11 4.84 -12.40 3.73
CA PHE A 11 3.39 -12.26 3.76
C PHE A 11 2.77 -13.15 4.84
N ALA A 12 1.59 -12.75 5.34
CA ALA A 12 0.79 -13.67 6.14
C ALA A 12 0.44 -14.93 5.32
N GLN A 13 0.43 -16.09 5.97
CA GLN A 13 0.18 -17.38 5.29
C GLN A 13 -1.11 -17.36 4.48
N ILE A 14 -2.17 -16.74 5.02
CA ILE A 14 -3.47 -16.60 4.33
C ILE A 14 -3.35 -15.86 2.98
N ALA A 15 -2.43 -14.90 2.86
CA ALA A 15 -2.21 -14.20 1.59
C ALA A 15 -1.49 -15.11 0.57
N ILE A 16 -0.51 -15.88 1.02
CA ILE A 16 0.17 -16.87 0.16
C ILE A 16 -0.81 -17.96 -0.29
N ASP A 17 -1.68 -18.42 0.59
CA ASP A 17 -2.69 -19.43 0.25
C ASP A 17 -3.72 -18.88 -0.73
N GLY A 18 -4.11 -17.60 -0.59
CA GLY A 18 -4.96 -16.90 -1.57
C GLY A 18 -4.29 -16.79 -2.94
N ILE A 19 -3.00 -16.45 -3.00
CA ILE A 19 -2.25 -16.43 -4.27
C ILE A 19 -2.20 -17.84 -4.90
N ARG A 20 -1.96 -18.89 -4.11
CA ARG A 20 -1.98 -20.26 -4.61
C ARG A 20 -3.34 -20.64 -5.18
N GLN A 21 -4.41 -20.26 -4.49
CA GLN A 21 -5.78 -20.54 -4.94
C GLN A 21 -6.09 -19.86 -6.27
N GLU A 22 -5.65 -18.60 -6.47
CA GLU A 22 -5.82 -17.88 -7.74
C GLU A 22 -5.00 -18.49 -8.88
N LEU A 23 -3.90 -19.16 -8.57
CA LEU A 23 -3.06 -19.87 -9.53
C LEU A 23 -3.46 -21.32 -9.75
N ASP A 24 -4.45 -21.84 -9.00
CA ASP A 24 -4.94 -23.20 -9.16
C ASP A 24 -5.70 -23.35 -10.49
N GLY A 25 -5.45 -24.44 -11.21
CA GLY A 25 -6.05 -24.70 -12.51
C GLY A 25 -5.43 -23.94 -13.70
N VAL A 26 -4.38 -23.14 -13.47
CA VAL A 26 -3.58 -22.51 -14.55
C VAL A 26 -2.14 -23.03 -14.51
N ASP A 27 -1.47 -23.04 -15.68
CA ASP A 27 -0.08 -23.54 -15.79
C ASP A 27 0.93 -22.52 -15.25
N TYR A 28 0.84 -22.26 -13.92
CA TYR A 28 1.73 -21.39 -13.21
C TYR A 28 2.38 -22.13 -12.02
N HIS A 29 3.68 -21.89 -11.84
CA HIS A 29 4.42 -22.34 -10.67
C HIS A 29 4.71 -21.16 -9.75
N LEU A 30 4.25 -21.24 -8.48
CA LEU A 30 4.53 -20.25 -7.46
C LEU A 30 5.85 -20.55 -6.77
N ALA A 31 6.79 -19.62 -6.85
CA ALA A 31 8.06 -19.64 -6.11
C ALA A 31 8.03 -18.56 -5.03
N LEU A 32 8.64 -18.85 -3.88
CA LEU A 32 8.74 -17.92 -2.76
C LEU A 32 10.20 -17.61 -2.48
N LEU A 33 10.54 -16.31 -2.38
CA LEU A 33 11.80 -15.81 -1.85
C LEU A 33 11.47 -14.90 -0.66
N GLU A 34 11.59 -15.43 0.53
CA GLU A 34 11.24 -14.72 1.76
C GLU A 34 12.47 -14.55 2.66
N ARG A 35 12.48 -13.45 3.44
CA ARG A 35 13.53 -13.17 4.44
C ARG A 35 14.93 -13.13 3.86
N TYR A 36 15.06 -12.83 2.58
CA TYR A 36 16.37 -12.65 1.97
C TYR A 36 17.04 -11.39 2.53
N THR A 37 18.35 -11.42 2.63
CA THR A 37 19.17 -10.35 3.22
C THR A 37 20.16 -9.76 2.23
N ASP A 38 20.29 -10.38 1.07
CA ASP A 38 21.19 -9.98 0.00
C ASP A 38 20.41 -9.77 -1.30
N LYS A 39 20.64 -8.65 -1.94
CA LYS A 39 20.07 -8.33 -3.25
C LYS A 39 20.41 -9.39 -4.30
N GLN A 40 21.58 -10.02 -4.20
CA GLN A 40 21.98 -11.07 -5.12
C GLN A 40 20.99 -12.24 -5.16
N GLN A 41 20.38 -12.59 -4.03
CA GLN A 41 19.35 -13.62 -3.95
C GLN A 41 18.09 -13.22 -4.77
N LEU A 42 17.73 -11.94 -4.75
CA LEU A 42 16.61 -11.42 -5.57
C LEU A 42 16.95 -11.45 -7.06
N LEU A 43 18.18 -11.06 -7.44
CA LEU A 43 18.64 -11.09 -8.83
C LEU A 43 18.63 -12.51 -9.40
N GLU A 44 19.06 -13.48 -8.63
CA GLU A 44 19.04 -14.89 -9.02
C GLU A 44 17.62 -15.45 -9.14
N ALA A 45 16.74 -15.12 -8.17
CA ALA A 45 15.37 -15.63 -8.14
C ALA A 45 14.50 -15.06 -9.26
N VAL A 46 14.72 -13.79 -9.66
CA VAL A 46 13.94 -13.13 -10.71
C VAL A 46 14.37 -13.52 -12.12
N ALA A 47 15.57 -14.07 -12.30
CA ALA A 47 16.18 -14.29 -13.62
C ALA A 47 15.34 -15.17 -14.56
N ASP A 48 14.57 -16.13 -14.03
CA ASP A 48 13.70 -17.03 -14.78
C ASP A 48 12.19 -16.81 -14.53
N ALA A 49 11.85 -15.79 -13.73
CA ALA A 49 10.46 -15.47 -13.40
C ALA A 49 9.73 -14.77 -14.56
N ASP A 50 8.49 -15.15 -14.83
CA ASP A 50 7.59 -14.49 -15.77
C ASP A 50 6.84 -13.33 -15.11
N ALA A 51 6.56 -13.43 -13.79
CA ALA A 51 5.90 -12.44 -12.96
C ALA A 51 6.57 -12.35 -11.59
N ILE A 52 6.59 -11.15 -11.00
CA ILE A 52 7.03 -10.95 -9.63
C ILE A 52 5.99 -10.19 -8.82
N ILE A 53 5.72 -10.66 -7.60
CA ILE A 53 4.89 -9.99 -6.60
C ILE A 53 5.81 -9.54 -5.47
N VAL A 54 5.80 -8.24 -5.18
CA VAL A 54 6.63 -7.62 -4.14
C VAL A 54 5.80 -6.78 -3.18
N ARG A 55 6.35 -6.49 -2.02
CA ARG A 55 5.72 -5.61 -1.03
C ARG A 55 6.48 -4.30 -0.86
N SER A 56 7.60 -4.31 -0.15
CA SER A 56 8.44 -3.14 0.13
C SER A 56 9.82 -3.22 -0.52
N ASP A 57 10.07 -4.31 -1.22
CA ASP A 57 11.34 -4.63 -1.84
C ASP A 57 11.63 -3.69 -3.00
N ASN A 58 12.86 -3.24 -3.13
CA ASN A 58 13.26 -2.31 -4.16
C ASN A 58 13.48 -3.04 -5.50
N ILE A 59 12.69 -2.65 -6.50
CA ILE A 59 12.77 -3.17 -7.88
C ILE A 59 13.37 -2.08 -8.77
N ASP A 60 14.67 -1.96 -8.68
CA ASP A 60 15.44 -1.03 -9.49
C ASP A 60 15.80 -1.58 -10.87
N GLU A 61 16.49 -0.78 -11.66
CA GLU A 61 16.89 -1.14 -13.02
C GLU A 61 17.72 -2.44 -13.09
N GLU A 62 18.52 -2.74 -12.05
CA GLU A 62 19.35 -3.94 -12.01
C GLU A 62 18.48 -5.21 -11.87
N VAL A 63 17.47 -5.17 -10.97
CA VAL A 63 16.51 -6.27 -10.80
C VAL A 63 15.69 -6.47 -12.09
N ILE A 64 15.25 -5.38 -12.73
CA ILE A 64 14.51 -5.42 -13.97
C ILE A 64 15.36 -6.05 -15.09
N LYS A 65 16.63 -5.69 -15.20
CA LYS A 65 17.57 -6.28 -16.18
C LYS A 65 17.87 -7.76 -15.92
N ALA A 66 17.89 -8.17 -14.66
CA ALA A 66 18.08 -9.58 -14.29
C ALA A 66 16.88 -10.44 -14.68
N GLY A 67 15.65 -9.89 -14.62
CA GLY A 67 14.41 -10.58 -14.95
C GLY A 67 14.18 -10.74 -16.45
N LYS A 68 14.99 -11.56 -17.13
CA LYS A 68 15.00 -11.71 -18.60
C LYS A 68 13.68 -12.18 -19.22
N LYS A 69 12.83 -12.87 -18.44
CA LYS A 69 11.51 -13.34 -18.85
C LYS A 69 10.37 -12.56 -18.23
N LEU A 70 10.69 -11.55 -17.41
CA LEU A 70 9.72 -10.82 -16.63
C LEU A 70 8.78 -10.00 -17.54
N LYS A 71 7.48 -10.18 -17.35
CA LYS A 71 6.41 -9.51 -18.08
C LYS A 71 5.60 -8.56 -17.22
N ILE A 72 5.54 -8.85 -15.92
CA ILE A 72 4.71 -8.12 -14.98
C ILE A 72 5.35 -8.04 -13.59
N ILE A 73 5.27 -6.87 -13.00
CA ILE A 73 5.63 -6.58 -11.61
C ILE A 73 4.36 -6.15 -10.88
N VAL A 74 4.00 -6.85 -9.80
CA VAL A 74 2.83 -6.52 -8.99
C VAL A 74 3.30 -6.07 -7.60
N ARG A 75 3.01 -4.82 -7.25
CA ARG A 75 3.20 -4.32 -5.90
C ARG A 75 1.98 -4.63 -5.06
N ALA A 76 2.10 -5.49 -4.06
CA ALA A 76 1.05 -5.79 -3.09
C ALA A 76 0.88 -4.63 -2.10
N GLY A 77 0.31 -3.54 -2.58
CA GLY A 77 0.06 -2.30 -1.84
C GLY A 77 -0.23 -1.11 -2.74
N ALA A 78 -0.48 0.06 -2.16
CA ALA A 78 -0.93 1.24 -2.89
C ALA A 78 0.22 2.08 -3.49
N GLY A 79 1.27 2.38 -2.71
CA GLY A 79 2.45 3.08 -3.21
C GLY A 79 3.27 2.22 -4.17
N TYR A 80 4.06 2.81 -5.03
CA TYR A 80 4.93 2.10 -5.99
C TYR A 80 6.28 2.81 -6.19
N ASP A 81 6.66 3.63 -5.24
CA ASP A 81 7.92 4.37 -5.18
C ASP A 81 9.16 3.47 -5.04
N ASN A 82 8.95 2.21 -4.68
CA ASN A 82 9.97 1.17 -4.64
C ASN A 82 10.19 0.44 -5.99
N ILE A 83 9.55 0.89 -7.07
CA ILE A 83 9.67 0.28 -8.41
C ILE A 83 10.14 1.33 -9.41
N ASP A 84 11.20 1.06 -10.13
CA ASP A 84 11.68 1.90 -11.24
C ASP A 84 10.76 1.76 -12.47
N LEU A 85 9.73 2.65 -12.52
CA LEU A 85 8.73 2.65 -13.60
C LEU A 85 9.35 2.95 -14.97
N GLU A 86 10.38 3.79 -15.02
CA GLU A 86 11.02 4.15 -16.28
C GLU A 86 11.79 2.96 -16.84
N ALA A 87 12.54 2.25 -16.00
CA ALA A 87 13.25 1.04 -16.40
C ALA A 87 12.25 -0.07 -16.82
N ALA A 88 11.16 -0.26 -16.06
CA ALA A 88 10.12 -1.22 -16.41
C ALA A 88 9.48 -0.90 -17.76
N THR A 89 9.15 0.38 -18.02
CA THR A 89 8.60 0.84 -19.29
C THR A 89 9.56 0.60 -20.45
N ARG A 90 10.85 0.93 -20.28
CA ARG A 90 11.87 0.67 -21.30
C ARG A 90 12.02 -0.83 -21.61
N ALA A 91 11.82 -1.67 -20.61
CA ALA A 91 11.87 -3.13 -20.75
C ALA A 91 10.55 -3.75 -21.25
N GLY A 92 9.48 -2.95 -21.46
CA GLY A 92 8.17 -3.45 -21.86
C GLY A 92 7.45 -4.28 -20.78
N ILE A 93 7.78 -4.05 -19.49
CA ILE A 93 7.22 -4.77 -18.34
C ILE A 93 6.05 -3.98 -17.77
N CYS A 94 4.90 -4.64 -17.61
CA CYS A 94 3.74 -4.05 -16.96
C CYS A 94 3.96 -3.94 -15.44
N VAL A 95 3.63 -2.79 -14.84
CA VAL A 95 3.65 -2.60 -13.39
C VAL A 95 2.24 -2.38 -12.87
N MET A 96 1.85 -3.14 -11.86
CA MET A 96 0.54 -3.04 -11.21
C MET A 96 0.68 -2.84 -9.70
N ASN A 97 -0.33 -2.22 -9.09
CA ASN A 97 -0.44 -2.04 -7.65
C ASN A 97 -1.87 -2.34 -7.17
N THR A 98 -2.12 -2.25 -5.85
CA THR A 98 -3.45 -2.49 -5.26
C THR A 98 -3.96 -1.23 -4.55
N PRO A 99 -4.40 -0.19 -5.30
CA PRO A 99 -4.79 1.09 -4.73
C PRO A 99 -6.04 0.94 -3.85
N GLY A 100 -6.03 1.61 -2.68
CA GLY A 100 -7.17 1.68 -1.76
C GLY A 100 -7.35 0.49 -0.83
N GLN A 101 -6.72 -0.64 -1.06
CA GLN A 101 -6.96 -1.87 -0.28
C GLN A 101 -6.58 -1.74 1.21
N ASN A 102 -5.57 -0.95 1.53
CA ASN A 102 -5.13 -0.67 2.90
C ASN A 102 -5.65 0.66 3.46
N ALA A 103 -6.47 1.41 2.70
CA ALA A 103 -6.83 2.78 3.04
C ALA A 103 -7.61 2.89 4.37
N ASN A 104 -8.50 1.94 4.65
CA ASN A 104 -9.23 1.91 5.92
C ASN A 104 -8.29 1.64 7.11
N ALA A 105 -7.39 0.67 7.00
CA ALA A 105 -6.44 0.34 8.06
C ALA A 105 -5.52 1.52 8.39
N VAL A 106 -5.06 2.25 7.36
CA VAL A 106 -4.27 3.48 7.55
C VAL A 106 -5.10 4.55 8.27
N ALA A 107 -6.37 4.74 7.89
CA ALA A 107 -7.25 5.71 8.53
C ALA A 107 -7.53 5.35 10.00
N GLU A 108 -7.72 4.07 10.32
CA GLU A 108 -7.86 3.60 11.71
C GLU A 108 -6.60 3.89 12.54
N LEU A 109 -5.41 3.66 11.96
CA LEU A 109 -4.14 3.98 12.62
C LEU A 109 -4.02 5.48 12.91
N VAL A 110 -4.47 6.36 12.00
CA VAL A 110 -4.52 7.82 12.24
C VAL A 110 -5.30 8.11 13.53
N PHE A 111 -6.48 7.52 13.71
CA PHE A 111 -7.29 7.76 14.92
C PHE A 111 -6.70 7.11 16.17
N GLY A 112 -6.08 5.94 16.03
CA GLY A 112 -5.32 5.35 17.14
C GLY A 112 -4.24 6.31 17.66
N LEU A 113 -3.47 6.90 16.75
CA LEU A 113 -2.42 7.87 17.07
C LEU A 113 -3.00 9.20 17.59
N LEU A 114 -4.09 9.72 17.00
CA LEU A 114 -4.74 10.96 17.46
C LEU A 114 -5.27 10.80 18.88
N VAL A 115 -5.99 9.72 19.18
CA VAL A 115 -6.49 9.45 20.53
C VAL A 115 -5.32 9.35 21.51
N TYR A 116 -4.27 8.62 21.15
CA TYR A 116 -3.09 8.48 21.99
C TYR A 116 -2.41 9.82 22.25
N ALA A 117 -2.27 10.67 21.23
CA ALA A 117 -1.64 11.99 21.34
C ALA A 117 -2.46 12.96 22.20
N VAL A 118 -3.78 13.10 21.98
CA VAL A 118 -4.62 14.03 22.77
C VAL A 118 -4.80 13.57 24.22
N ARG A 119 -4.51 12.31 24.50
CA ARG A 119 -4.45 11.72 25.86
C ARG A 119 -3.06 11.79 26.48
N ASN A 120 -2.16 12.63 25.94
CA ASN A 120 -0.78 12.79 26.43
C ASN A 120 -0.02 11.46 26.49
N PHE A 121 -0.14 10.63 25.42
CA PHE A 121 0.46 9.29 25.34
C PHE A 121 0.02 8.34 26.44
N TYR A 122 -1.18 8.46 26.88
CA TYR A 122 -1.91 7.90 28.01
C TYR A 122 -1.09 6.99 28.95
N HIS A 123 -0.81 7.50 30.10
CA HIS A 123 -0.14 6.81 31.22
C HIS A 123 -0.88 6.99 32.56
N GLY A 124 -2.22 7.16 32.50
CA GLY A 124 -3.07 7.34 33.68
C GLY A 124 -3.42 8.78 34.02
N THR A 125 -2.93 9.77 33.24
CA THR A 125 -3.25 11.20 33.42
C THR A 125 -4.38 11.68 32.52
N SER A 126 -4.95 12.84 32.88
CA SER A 126 -5.96 13.51 32.07
C SER A 126 -5.40 14.00 30.73
N GLY A 127 -6.25 14.04 29.72
CA GLY A 127 -5.99 14.62 28.41
C GLY A 127 -7.24 15.29 27.87
N SER A 128 -7.25 15.60 26.58
CA SER A 128 -8.43 16.13 25.89
C SER A 128 -9.13 15.07 25.05
N GLU A 129 -10.29 15.41 24.51
CA GLU A 129 -11.05 14.56 23.59
C GLU A 129 -11.00 15.10 22.14
N LEU A 130 -11.34 14.30 21.16
CA LEU A 130 -11.40 14.71 19.75
C LEU A 130 -12.72 15.41 19.40
N LYS A 131 -13.80 15.13 20.11
CA LYS A 131 -15.12 15.69 19.88
C LYS A 131 -15.10 17.22 19.81
N GLY A 132 -15.72 17.79 18.78
CA GLY A 132 -15.78 19.23 18.55
C GLY A 132 -14.47 19.87 18.07
N LYS A 133 -13.39 19.10 17.90
CA LYS A 133 -12.16 19.63 17.30
C LYS A 133 -12.24 19.64 15.79
N LYS A 134 -11.50 20.57 15.15
CA LYS A 134 -11.35 20.64 13.72
C LYS A 134 -10.23 19.73 13.23
N LEU A 135 -10.50 18.99 12.17
CA LEU A 135 -9.53 18.16 11.48
C LEU A 135 -9.39 18.62 10.02
N GLY A 136 -8.22 19.14 9.68
CA GLY A 136 -7.83 19.42 8.29
C GLY A 136 -7.25 18.16 7.64
N ILE A 137 -7.79 17.80 6.48
CA ILE A 137 -7.34 16.66 5.69
C ILE A 137 -6.68 17.19 4.42
N HIS A 138 -5.36 17.05 4.33
CA HIS A 138 -4.60 17.37 3.13
C HIS A 138 -4.41 16.12 2.28
N ALA A 139 -5.01 16.10 1.10
CA ALA A 139 -5.22 14.97 0.18
C ALA A 139 -6.49 14.15 0.47
N TYR A 140 -7.53 14.38 -0.36
CA TYR A 140 -8.85 13.76 -0.21
C TYR A 140 -9.03 12.55 -1.14
N GLY A 141 -8.01 11.67 -1.18
CA GLY A 141 -8.03 10.39 -1.87
C GLY A 141 -8.61 9.24 -1.01
N ASN A 142 -8.22 8.01 -1.32
CA ASN A 142 -8.74 6.81 -0.63
C ASN A 142 -8.55 6.85 0.90
N VAL A 143 -7.39 7.27 1.38
CA VAL A 143 -7.11 7.38 2.83
C VAL A 143 -7.88 8.56 3.42
N GLY A 144 -7.80 9.75 2.81
CA GLY A 144 -8.47 10.95 3.31
C GLY A 144 -9.97 10.78 3.47
N LYS A 145 -10.64 10.12 2.51
CA LYS A 145 -12.07 9.79 2.60
C LYS A 145 -12.39 8.86 3.77
N ASN A 146 -11.56 7.85 4.01
CA ASN A 146 -11.73 6.96 5.17
C ASN A 146 -11.47 7.70 6.50
N VAL A 147 -10.46 8.58 6.55
CA VAL A 147 -10.22 9.46 7.70
C VAL A 147 -11.43 10.34 7.98
N ALA A 148 -12.00 10.99 6.96
CA ALA A 148 -13.20 11.81 7.09
C ALA A 148 -14.39 11.01 7.64
N ARG A 149 -14.62 9.82 7.12
CA ARG A 149 -15.68 8.93 7.58
C ARG A 149 -15.55 8.58 9.07
N ILE A 150 -14.34 8.24 9.52
CA ILE A 150 -14.10 7.90 10.93
C ILE A 150 -14.19 9.14 11.81
N ALA A 151 -13.67 10.29 11.37
CA ALA A 151 -13.69 11.56 12.11
C ALA A 151 -15.11 12.00 12.48
N ARG A 152 -16.07 11.78 11.59
CA ARG A 152 -17.50 12.04 11.89
C ARG A 152 -17.99 11.25 13.08
N GLY A 153 -17.57 9.98 13.21
CA GLY A 153 -17.89 9.14 14.37
C GLY A 153 -17.34 9.68 15.69
N PHE A 154 -16.24 10.43 15.64
CA PHE A 154 -15.68 11.16 16.77
C PHE A 154 -16.34 12.54 17.02
N GLY A 155 -17.29 12.95 16.18
CA GLY A 155 -17.94 14.27 16.30
C GLY A 155 -17.00 15.43 16.00
N MET A 156 -16.05 15.26 15.08
CA MET A 156 -15.12 16.30 14.66
C MET A 156 -15.71 17.17 13.54
N GLU A 157 -15.30 18.43 13.45
CA GLU A 157 -15.52 19.30 12.32
C GLU A 157 -14.43 19.05 11.27
N LEU A 158 -14.81 18.98 9.98
CA LEU A 158 -13.90 18.57 8.93
C LEU A 158 -13.68 19.66 7.90
N LEU A 159 -12.42 19.84 7.51
CA LEU A 159 -11.99 20.61 6.35
C LEU A 159 -11.11 19.69 5.50
N ALA A 160 -11.17 19.80 4.19
CA ALA A 160 -10.31 19.01 3.32
C ALA A 160 -9.81 19.82 2.13
N TYR A 161 -8.60 19.54 1.70
CA TYR A 161 -7.99 20.09 0.50
C TYR A 161 -7.34 18.98 -0.33
N ASP A 162 -7.48 19.07 -1.63
CA ASP A 162 -6.82 18.14 -2.57
C ASP A 162 -6.56 18.87 -3.90
N THR A 163 -5.41 18.60 -4.51
CA THR A 163 -5.04 19.17 -5.82
C THR A 163 -5.76 18.49 -7.00
N TYR A 164 -6.19 17.25 -6.82
CA TYR A 164 -6.85 16.44 -7.85
C TYR A 164 -8.37 16.31 -7.62
N SER A 165 -8.80 16.20 -6.36
CA SER A 165 -10.22 16.16 -6.01
C SER A 165 -10.82 17.53 -6.05
N ARG A 166 -11.86 17.74 -6.89
CA ARG A 166 -12.54 19.02 -6.98
C ARG A 166 -13.28 19.34 -5.69
N ALA A 167 -13.40 20.63 -5.38
CA ALA A 167 -14.15 21.11 -4.22
C ALA A 167 -15.59 20.56 -4.17
N GLU A 168 -16.23 20.36 -5.33
CA GLU A 168 -17.56 19.77 -5.44
C GLU A 168 -17.63 18.35 -4.86
N VAL A 169 -16.57 17.53 -5.03
CA VAL A 169 -16.50 16.16 -4.48
C VAL A 169 -16.37 16.21 -2.96
N ILE A 170 -15.59 17.16 -2.45
CA ILE A 170 -15.40 17.35 -1.01
C ILE A 170 -16.71 17.86 -0.39
N ASN A 171 -17.36 18.86 -1.02
CA ASN A 171 -18.65 19.40 -0.59
C ASN A 171 -19.77 18.35 -0.64
N ALA A 172 -19.79 17.46 -1.65
CA ALA A 172 -20.77 16.38 -1.75
C ALA A 172 -20.70 15.42 -0.55
N ASP A 173 -19.50 15.26 0.03
CA ASP A 173 -19.31 14.52 1.28
C ASP A 173 -19.64 15.35 2.54
N GLY A 174 -20.15 16.58 2.39
CA GLY A 174 -20.51 17.47 3.51
C GLY A 174 -19.29 17.98 4.29
N ILE A 175 -18.18 18.22 3.62
CA ILE A 175 -16.93 18.72 4.17
C ILE A 175 -16.61 20.06 3.53
N ASP A 176 -16.09 21.00 4.31
CA ASP A 176 -15.67 22.31 3.85
C ASP A 176 -14.30 22.18 3.11
N PRO A 177 -14.20 22.60 1.83
CA PRO A 177 -13.00 22.48 1.02
C PRO A 177 -11.98 23.58 1.32
#